data_376bcafd92f7eb9773fe507114c3edde
#
_entry.id   376bcafd92f7eb9773fe507114c3edde
#
_cell.length_a   1.000
_cell.length_b   1.000
_cell.length_c   1.000
_cell.angle_alpha   90.00
_cell.angle_beta   90.00
_cell.angle_gamma   90.00
#
_symmetry.space_group_name_H-M   'P 1'
#
loop_
_entity.id
_entity.type
_entity.pdbx_description
1 polymer ?
#
loop_
_entity_poly.entity_id
_entity_poly.type
_entity_poly.pdbx_seq_one_letter_code
_entity_poly.pdbx_strand_id
1 'polypeptide(L)'
;RLEAANALDFDDIIMLTVRLFAQCSDVLSHWQNRFRYIMVDEYQDTNAAQYKLVSLLAEGSGNLCVVGDEDQSIYRFRGATIENILSFEEQFGAEVIKLEQNYRSTATILKAANAVIANNTQHKDKNLWSDLGDGDKIRMDRFSTEQEEAMFITERILDGVKQGKKYADHVILYRNNAQSRTVETTLAKSGIPYKIIGGVRFYERKEIKDIIAYLCVLNNNYD
;
A
#
# COMPACT_ATOMS: atom_id res chain seq x y z
N ARG A 1 -26.10 -16.47 -3.43
CA ARG A 1 -25.70 -16.56 -4.85
C ARG A 1 -24.41 -17.34 -5.02
N LEU A 2 -23.33 -16.99 -4.27
CA LEU A 2 -22.05 -17.69 -4.27
C LEU A 2 -22.20 -19.14 -3.78
N GLU A 3 -22.89 -19.33 -2.67
CA GLU A 3 -23.16 -20.64 -2.08
C GLU A 3 -23.90 -21.58 -3.06
N ALA A 4 -24.91 -21.04 -3.77
CA ALA A 4 -25.64 -21.81 -4.81
C ALA A 4 -24.77 -22.16 -6.03
N ALA A 5 -23.71 -21.40 -6.27
CA ALA A 5 -22.73 -21.63 -7.32
C ALA A 5 -21.52 -22.46 -6.84
N ASN A 6 -21.49 -22.89 -5.58
CA ASN A 6 -20.36 -23.53 -4.92
C ASN A 6 -19.04 -22.75 -5.13
N ALA A 7 -19.13 -21.41 -5.00
CA ALA A 7 -18.05 -20.46 -5.19
C ALA A 7 -17.81 -19.63 -3.94
N LEU A 8 -16.61 -19.11 -3.78
CA LEU A 8 -16.19 -18.24 -2.70
C LEU A 8 -15.69 -16.91 -3.28
N ASP A 9 -15.88 -15.84 -2.56
CA ASP A 9 -15.14 -14.60 -2.80
C ASP A 9 -13.91 -14.49 -1.87
N PHE A 10 -13.15 -13.40 -2.02
CA PHE A 10 -11.94 -13.22 -1.21
C PHE A 10 -12.21 -13.05 0.28
N ASP A 11 -13.34 -12.45 0.65
CA ASP A 11 -13.73 -12.26 2.05
C ASP A 11 -14.15 -13.59 2.66
N ASP A 12 -14.86 -14.42 1.90
CA ASP A 12 -15.26 -15.77 2.30
C ASP A 12 -14.05 -16.63 2.68
N ILE A 13 -12.94 -16.54 1.96
CA ILE A 13 -11.74 -17.34 2.21
C ILE A 13 -11.25 -17.15 3.65
N ILE A 14 -11.16 -15.91 4.11
CA ILE A 14 -10.70 -15.62 5.48
C ILE A 14 -11.81 -15.95 6.50
N MET A 15 -13.02 -15.46 6.26
CA MET A 15 -14.13 -15.59 7.20
C MET A 15 -14.52 -17.05 7.44
N LEU A 16 -14.59 -17.87 6.38
CA LEU A 16 -14.92 -19.28 6.51
C LEU A 16 -13.78 -20.09 7.15
N THR A 17 -12.53 -19.71 6.89
CA THR A 17 -11.38 -20.33 7.58
C THR A 17 -11.41 -20.04 9.09
N VAL A 18 -11.65 -18.79 9.49
CA VAL A 18 -11.82 -18.45 10.92
C VAL A 18 -12.97 -19.24 11.54
N ARG A 19 -14.09 -19.36 10.84
CA ARG A 19 -15.26 -20.12 11.29
C ARG A 19 -14.96 -21.60 11.40
N LEU A 20 -14.26 -22.19 10.42
CA LEU A 20 -13.82 -23.58 10.45
C LEU A 20 -12.93 -23.87 11.64
N PHE A 21 -11.93 -23.03 11.90
CA PHE A 21 -11.04 -23.17 13.06
C PHE A 21 -11.75 -23.02 14.39
N ALA A 22 -12.78 -22.16 14.48
CA ALA A 22 -13.58 -22.00 15.68
C ALA A 22 -14.52 -23.20 15.96
N GLN A 23 -14.95 -23.92 14.93
CA GLN A 23 -15.90 -25.03 15.04
C GLN A 23 -15.25 -26.42 15.05
N CYS A 24 -14.08 -26.57 14.41
CA CYS A 24 -13.38 -27.84 14.21
C CYS A 24 -11.98 -27.78 14.83
N SER A 25 -11.89 -28.15 16.11
CA SER A 25 -10.64 -28.10 16.88
C SER A 25 -9.55 -29.04 16.36
N ASP A 26 -9.93 -30.13 15.75
CA ASP A 26 -9.03 -31.10 15.10
C ASP A 26 -8.35 -30.49 13.87
N VAL A 27 -9.10 -29.75 13.07
CA VAL A 27 -8.58 -29.01 11.92
C VAL A 27 -7.63 -27.91 12.37
N LEU A 28 -8.03 -27.11 13.37
CA LEU A 28 -7.18 -26.08 13.95
C LEU A 28 -5.88 -26.67 14.48
N SER A 29 -5.95 -27.74 15.27
CA SER A 29 -4.78 -28.41 15.85
C SER A 29 -3.83 -28.94 14.77
N HIS A 30 -4.39 -29.47 13.67
CA HIS A 30 -3.58 -29.90 12.52
C HIS A 30 -2.74 -28.73 11.96
N TRP A 31 -3.35 -27.59 11.73
CA TRP A 31 -2.64 -26.43 11.18
C TRP A 31 -1.70 -25.76 12.18
N GLN A 32 -2.04 -25.69 13.46
CA GLN A 32 -1.15 -25.23 14.53
C GLN A 32 0.13 -26.07 14.60
N ASN A 33 0.00 -27.40 14.48
CA ASN A 33 1.16 -28.30 14.46
C ASN A 33 2.01 -28.17 13.20
N ARG A 34 1.40 -27.78 12.07
CA ARG A 34 2.09 -27.57 10.80
C ARG A 34 2.84 -26.24 10.76
N PHE A 35 2.24 -25.16 11.26
CA PHE A 35 2.81 -23.80 11.30
C PHE A 35 3.45 -23.52 12.64
N ARG A 36 4.67 -23.99 12.83
CA ARG A 36 5.41 -23.80 14.08
C ARG A 36 5.96 -22.39 14.28
N TYR A 37 6.15 -21.66 13.22
CA TYR A 37 6.60 -20.27 13.18
C TYR A 37 5.68 -19.51 12.25
N ILE A 38 5.12 -18.42 12.74
CA ILE A 38 4.22 -17.56 12.00
C ILE A 38 4.85 -16.20 11.93
N MET A 39 5.00 -15.66 10.70
CA MET A 39 5.50 -14.32 10.46
C MET A 39 4.46 -13.54 9.68
N VAL A 40 4.14 -12.33 10.14
CA VAL A 40 3.18 -11.44 9.48
C VAL A 40 3.86 -10.11 9.21
N ASP A 41 3.91 -9.74 7.95
CA ASP A 41 4.42 -8.45 7.50
C ASP A 41 3.27 -7.43 7.32
N GLU A 42 3.60 -6.14 7.34
CA GLU A 42 2.64 -5.03 7.23
C GLU A 42 1.46 -5.17 8.23
N TYR A 43 1.78 -5.56 9.46
CA TYR A 43 0.78 -5.92 10.46
C TYR A 43 -0.19 -4.79 10.81
N GLN A 44 0.22 -3.51 10.65
CA GLN A 44 -0.63 -2.34 10.84
C GLN A 44 -1.83 -2.28 9.89
N ASP A 45 -1.78 -3.00 8.76
CA ASP A 45 -2.84 -3.03 7.75
C ASP A 45 -3.80 -4.21 7.92
N THR A 46 -3.64 -5.00 8.99
CA THR A 46 -4.52 -6.14 9.27
C THR A 46 -5.89 -5.70 9.77
N ASN A 47 -6.94 -6.40 9.30
CA ASN A 47 -8.30 -6.26 9.82
C ASN A 47 -8.61 -7.27 10.93
N ALA A 48 -9.76 -7.15 11.58
CA ALA A 48 -10.17 -8.02 12.68
C ALA A 48 -10.25 -9.51 12.31
N ALA A 49 -10.63 -9.86 11.09
CA ALA A 49 -10.71 -11.25 10.65
C ALA A 49 -9.30 -11.85 10.45
N GLN A 50 -8.39 -11.09 9.85
CA GLN A 50 -6.99 -11.48 9.70
C GLN A 50 -6.30 -11.61 11.05
N TYR A 51 -6.51 -10.65 11.97
CA TYR A 51 -6.05 -10.73 13.35
C TYR A 51 -6.53 -12.02 14.02
N LYS A 52 -7.84 -12.34 13.94
CA LYS A 52 -8.41 -13.54 14.53
C LYS A 52 -7.83 -14.82 13.95
N LEU A 53 -7.61 -14.87 12.64
CA LEU A 53 -6.99 -16.01 11.97
C LEU A 53 -5.57 -16.25 12.48
N VAL A 54 -4.75 -15.20 12.52
CA VAL A 54 -3.36 -15.28 13.02
C VAL A 54 -3.32 -15.69 14.49
N SER A 55 -4.18 -15.11 15.33
CA SER A 55 -4.26 -15.45 16.75
C SER A 55 -4.60 -16.92 16.98
N LEU A 56 -5.61 -17.46 16.29
CA LEU A 56 -6.00 -18.87 16.38
C LEU A 56 -4.83 -19.79 16.00
N LEU A 57 -4.13 -19.49 14.93
CA LEU A 57 -2.99 -20.29 14.49
C LEU A 57 -1.80 -20.22 15.48
N ALA A 58 -1.56 -19.05 16.06
CA ALA A 58 -0.43 -18.82 16.96
C ALA A 58 -0.62 -19.42 18.37
N GLU A 59 -1.86 -19.58 18.84
CA GLU A 59 -2.17 -20.13 20.17
C GLU A 59 -1.46 -21.46 20.47
N GLY A 60 -1.24 -22.30 19.45
CA GLY A 60 -0.63 -23.62 19.64
C GLY A 60 0.86 -23.58 19.96
N SER A 61 1.62 -22.67 19.36
CA SER A 61 3.09 -22.62 19.48
C SER A 61 3.60 -21.38 20.21
N GLY A 62 2.85 -20.29 20.24
CA GLY A 62 3.29 -18.98 20.71
C GLY A 62 4.38 -18.33 19.86
N ASN A 63 4.82 -18.97 18.76
CA ASN A 63 5.90 -18.48 17.90
C ASN A 63 5.35 -17.55 16.81
N LEU A 64 4.95 -16.35 17.22
CA LEU A 64 4.42 -15.30 16.35
C LEU A 64 5.37 -14.12 16.30
N CYS A 65 5.81 -13.77 15.10
CA CYS A 65 6.57 -12.56 14.82
C CYS A 65 5.76 -11.67 13.88
N VAL A 66 5.58 -10.42 14.26
CA VAL A 66 4.93 -9.43 13.38
C VAL A 66 5.90 -8.31 13.07
N VAL A 67 5.85 -7.83 11.84
CA VAL A 67 6.60 -6.68 11.38
C VAL A 67 5.61 -5.66 10.87
N GLY A 68 5.81 -4.40 11.23
CA GLY A 68 4.92 -3.33 10.79
C GLY A 68 5.37 -1.97 11.30
N ASP A 69 4.70 -0.96 10.82
CA ASP A 69 4.94 0.42 11.14
C ASP A 69 3.57 1.12 11.31
N GLU A 70 3.21 1.44 12.55
CA GLU A 70 1.95 2.08 12.87
C GLU A 70 1.76 3.43 12.17
N ASP A 71 2.87 4.15 11.87
CA ASP A 71 2.84 5.42 11.15
C ASP A 71 2.52 5.26 9.65
N GLN A 72 2.62 4.03 9.13
CA GLN A 72 2.24 3.67 7.76
C GLN A 72 0.84 3.07 7.64
N SER A 73 0.04 3.04 8.71
CA SER A 73 -1.33 2.54 8.70
C SER A 73 -2.25 3.48 7.92
N ILE A 74 -2.40 3.25 6.61
CA ILE A 74 -3.21 4.07 5.69
C ILE A 74 -4.42 3.34 5.12
N TYR A 75 -4.68 2.08 5.50
CA TYR A 75 -5.76 1.24 4.98
C TYR A 75 -6.99 1.14 5.89
N ARG A 76 -7.20 2.09 6.81
CA ARG A 76 -8.39 2.13 7.68
C ARG A 76 -9.69 2.10 6.89
N PHE A 77 -9.75 2.73 5.73
CA PHE A 77 -10.91 2.72 4.83
C PHE A 77 -11.20 1.34 4.20
N ARG A 78 -10.25 0.39 4.32
CA ARG A 78 -10.43 -1.04 3.96
C ARG A 78 -10.63 -1.95 5.16
N GLY A 79 -10.88 -1.38 6.34
CA GLY A 79 -11.12 -2.13 7.57
C GLY A 79 -9.85 -2.50 8.37
N ALA A 80 -8.68 -1.95 8.03
CA ALA A 80 -7.50 -2.10 8.85
C ALA A 80 -7.71 -1.45 10.23
N THR A 81 -7.18 -2.09 11.27
CA THR A 81 -7.34 -1.70 12.67
C THR A 81 -5.97 -1.51 13.29
N ILE A 82 -5.56 -0.25 13.47
CA ILE A 82 -4.24 0.10 14.03
C ILE A 82 -4.03 -0.45 15.45
N GLU A 83 -5.10 -0.64 16.18
CA GLU A 83 -5.08 -1.23 17.53
C GLU A 83 -4.42 -2.61 17.55
N ASN A 84 -4.50 -3.36 16.45
CA ASN A 84 -3.86 -4.68 16.34
C ASN A 84 -2.34 -4.61 16.57
N ILE A 85 -1.65 -3.61 15.98
CA ILE A 85 -0.21 -3.45 16.17
C ILE A 85 0.12 -2.73 17.48
N LEU A 86 -0.67 -1.75 17.88
CA LEU A 86 -0.42 -0.97 19.09
C LEU A 86 -0.54 -1.82 20.36
N SER A 87 -1.51 -2.73 20.41
CA SER A 87 -1.77 -3.61 21.57
C SER A 87 -1.04 -4.96 21.50
N PHE A 88 -0.29 -5.24 20.42
CA PHE A 88 0.33 -6.55 20.21
C PHE A 88 1.29 -6.95 21.34
N GLU A 89 2.13 -6.01 21.78
CA GLU A 89 3.09 -6.23 22.87
C GLU A 89 2.38 -6.67 24.15
N GLU A 90 1.31 -5.99 24.54
CA GLU A 90 0.54 -6.30 25.76
C GLU A 90 -0.22 -7.62 25.61
N GLN A 91 -0.85 -7.86 24.46
CA GLN A 91 -1.70 -9.04 24.23
C GLN A 91 -0.90 -10.34 24.15
N PHE A 92 0.28 -10.31 23.56
CA PHE A 92 1.09 -11.50 23.31
C PHE A 92 2.34 -11.58 24.22
N GLY A 93 2.58 -10.58 25.09
CA GLY A 93 3.80 -10.50 25.88
C GLY A 93 5.06 -10.42 25.02
N ALA A 94 4.96 -9.76 23.86
CA ALA A 94 5.97 -9.78 22.83
C ALA A 94 7.14 -8.84 23.16
N GLU A 95 8.36 -9.22 22.77
CA GLU A 95 9.51 -8.34 22.74
C GLU A 95 9.43 -7.40 21.54
N VAL A 96 9.63 -6.11 21.76
CA VAL A 96 9.59 -5.09 20.70
C VAL A 96 11.01 -4.70 20.30
N ILE A 97 11.33 -4.89 19.01
CA ILE A 97 12.61 -4.49 18.42
C ILE A 97 12.34 -3.33 17.45
N LYS A 98 12.90 -2.15 17.74
CA LYS A 98 12.75 -0.97 16.88
C LYS A 98 13.84 -0.94 15.82
N LEU A 99 13.42 -0.87 14.54
CA LEU A 99 14.32 -0.73 13.40
C LEU A 99 14.35 0.76 12.98
N GLU A 100 15.25 1.54 13.60
CA GLU A 100 15.32 2.99 13.39
C GLU A 100 16.31 3.40 12.30
N GLN A 101 17.26 2.55 11.96
CA GLN A 101 18.19 2.81 10.85
C GLN A 101 17.50 2.60 9.50
N ASN A 102 17.47 3.65 8.71
CA ASN A 102 16.90 3.64 7.36
C ASN A 102 18.03 3.57 6.31
N TYR A 103 17.93 2.63 5.38
CA TYR A 103 18.91 2.38 4.32
C TYR A 103 18.44 2.88 2.95
N ARG A 104 17.24 3.46 2.86
CA ARG A 104 16.61 3.89 1.61
C ARG A 104 16.83 5.37 1.33
N SER A 105 16.64 6.19 2.36
CA SER A 105 16.50 7.65 2.23
C SER A 105 17.63 8.40 2.91
N THR A 106 17.95 9.58 2.36
CA THR A 106 18.91 10.52 2.95
C THR A 106 18.36 11.19 4.20
N ALA A 107 19.24 11.75 5.03
CA ALA A 107 18.87 12.39 6.30
C ALA A 107 17.89 13.56 6.13
N THR A 108 17.97 14.33 5.04
CA THR A 108 17.02 15.43 4.75
C THR A 108 15.59 14.90 4.57
N ILE A 109 15.42 13.79 3.86
CA ILE A 109 14.10 13.15 3.66
C ILE A 109 13.58 12.64 4.99
N LEU A 110 14.41 11.96 5.78
CA LEU A 110 14.02 11.43 7.09
C LEU A 110 13.66 12.51 8.09
N LYS A 111 14.41 13.64 8.13
CA LYS A 111 14.05 14.79 8.96
C LYS A 111 12.66 15.32 8.62
N ALA A 112 12.32 15.40 7.34
CA ALA A 112 10.98 15.85 6.93
C ALA A 112 9.91 14.81 7.29
N ALA A 113 10.16 13.53 7.11
CA ALA A 113 9.25 12.46 7.50
C ALA A 113 9.01 12.44 9.01
N ASN A 114 10.07 12.48 9.83
CA ASN A 114 9.97 12.54 11.28
C ASN A 114 9.18 13.79 11.74
N ALA A 115 9.37 14.95 11.10
CA ALA A 115 8.62 16.17 11.42
C ALA A 115 7.13 16.08 11.08
N VAL A 116 6.76 15.34 10.03
CA VAL A 116 5.35 15.06 9.71
C VAL A 116 4.74 14.14 10.76
N ILE A 117 5.43 13.05 11.09
CA ILE A 117 4.96 12.04 12.05
C ILE A 117 4.88 12.58 13.46
N ALA A 118 5.72 13.53 13.85
CA ALA A 118 5.63 14.19 15.16
C ALA A 118 4.26 14.85 15.46
N ASN A 119 3.41 15.04 14.45
CA ASN A 119 2.02 15.50 14.63
C ASN A 119 1.05 14.34 14.90
N ASN A 120 1.48 13.10 14.79
CA ASN A 120 0.66 11.92 15.08
C ASN A 120 0.64 11.69 16.59
N THR A 121 -0.53 11.48 17.17
CA THR A 121 -0.70 11.22 18.61
C THR A 121 -0.78 9.74 18.97
N GLN A 122 -0.93 8.88 17.97
CA GLN A 122 -1.08 7.43 18.11
C GLN A 122 0.09 6.72 17.45
N HIS A 123 1.29 6.87 18.03
CA HIS A 123 2.47 6.18 17.51
C HIS A 123 3.41 5.78 18.67
N LYS A 124 4.29 4.82 18.43
CA LYS A 124 5.40 4.49 19.33
C LYS A 124 6.57 5.40 18.99
N ASP A 125 7.18 6.00 20.01
CA ASP A 125 8.35 6.86 19.81
C ASP A 125 9.46 6.13 19.05
N LYS A 126 9.78 6.59 17.85
CA LYS A 126 10.91 6.16 17.03
C LYS A 126 11.46 7.35 16.26
N ASN A 127 12.75 7.33 15.99
CA ASN A 127 13.41 8.38 15.24
C ASN A 127 14.25 7.77 14.12
N LEU A 128 13.76 7.86 12.89
CA LEU A 128 14.46 7.31 11.74
C LEU A 128 15.71 8.14 11.44
N TRP A 129 16.83 7.45 11.24
CA TRP A 129 18.11 8.01 10.88
C TRP A 129 18.80 7.21 9.78
N SER A 130 19.79 7.80 9.10
CA SER A 130 20.50 7.15 8.00
C SER A 130 21.95 7.62 7.93
N ASP A 131 22.82 6.73 7.45
CA ASP A 131 24.24 7.01 7.16
C ASP A 131 24.46 7.52 5.72
N LEU A 132 23.38 7.71 4.92
CA LEU A 132 23.46 8.14 3.52
C LEU A 132 23.76 9.66 3.35
N GLY A 133 24.07 10.35 4.45
CA GLY A 133 24.29 11.80 4.42
C GLY A 133 23.03 12.62 4.21
N ASP A 134 23.18 13.93 4.04
CA ASP A 134 22.03 14.84 3.92
C ASP A 134 21.32 14.71 2.57
N GLY A 135 22.03 14.47 1.48
CA GLY A 135 21.44 14.43 0.13
C GLY A 135 20.91 15.79 -0.35
N ASP A 136 20.06 15.75 -1.36
CA ASP A 136 19.46 16.95 -1.93
C ASP A 136 18.37 17.54 -1.03
N LYS A 137 18.16 18.85 -1.13
CA LYS A 137 17.08 19.55 -0.42
C LYS A 137 15.73 19.20 -1.04
N ILE A 138 14.72 19.04 -0.20
CA ILE A 138 13.32 18.91 -0.62
C ILE A 138 12.90 20.25 -1.27
N ARG A 139 12.29 20.14 -2.44
CA ARG A 139 11.73 21.27 -3.15
C ARG A 139 10.20 21.22 -3.07
N MET A 140 9.58 22.38 -2.87
CA MET A 140 8.14 22.53 -2.90
C MET A 140 7.78 23.66 -3.87
N ASP A 141 6.93 23.33 -4.83
CA ASP A 141 6.43 24.28 -5.82
C ASP A 141 4.90 24.31 -5.77
N ARG A 142 4.31 25.46 -6.12
CA ARG A 142 2.86 25.63 -6.18
C ARG A 142 2.48 26.12 -7.57
N PHE A 143 1.45 25.48 -8.14
CA PHE A 143 0.96 25.78 -9.49
C PHE A 143 -0.49 26.26 -9.44
N SER A 144 -0.91 27.01 -10.45
CA SER A 144 -2.27 27.51 -10.58
C SER A 144 -3.19 26.49 -11.24
N THR A 145 -2.64 25.58 -12.04
CA THR A 145 -3.38 24.58 -12.79
C THR A 145 -2.68 23.21 -12.73
N GLU A 146 -3.47 22.13 -12.89
CA GLU A 146 -2.95 20.77 -13.00
C GLU A 146 -2.04 20.60 -14.24
N GLN A 147 -2.29 21.37 -15.30
CA GLN A 147 -1.49 21.35 -16.51
C GLN A 147 -0.09 21.92 -16.28
N GLU A 148 0.01 23.03 -15.56
CA GLU A 148 1.31 23.62 -15.16
C GLU A 148 2.11 22.65 -14.29
N GLU A 149 1.45 22.00 -13.31
CA GLU A 149 2.07 20.97 -12.48
C GLU A 149 2.61 19.82 -13.34
N ALA A 150 1.79 19.26 -14.23
CA ALA A 150 2.18 18.16 -15.08
C ALA A 150 3.31 18.51 -16.06
N MET A 151 3.32 19.74 -16.60
CA MET A 151 4.41 20.25 -17.43
C MET A 151 5.72 20.36 -16.64
N PHE A 152 5.66 20.94 -15.45
CA PHE A 152 6.82 21.05 -14.56
C PHE A 152 7.40 19.67 -14.19
N ILE A 153 6.56 18.70 -13.84
CA ILE A 153 6.99 17.31 -13.56
C ILE A 153 7.72 16.75 -14.79
N THR A 154 7.13 16.91 -15.97
CA THR A 154 7.70 16.46 -17.23
C THR A 154 9.08 17.06 -17.49
N GLU A 155 9.23 18.37 -17.32
CA GLU A 155 10.51 19.08 -17.47
C GLU A 155 11.56 18.56 -16.48
N ARG A 156 11.19 18.33 -15.21
CA ARG A 156 12.10 17.77 -14.19
C ARG A 156 12.59 16.38 -14.57
N ILE A 157 11.73 15.52 -15.12
CA ILE A 157 12.12 14.20 -15.61
C ILE A 157 13.10 14.32 -16.78
N LEU A 158 12.79 15.16 -17.76
CA LEU A 158 13.67 15.37 -18.91
C LEU A 158 15.03 15.94 -18.51
N ASP A 159 15.07 16.88 -17.57
CA ASP A 159 16.32 17.43 -17.06
C ASP A 159 17.14 16.37 -16.31
N GLY A 160 16.48 15.50 -15.52
CA GLY A 160 17.14 14.37 -14.87
C GLY A 160 17.76 13.41 -15.90
N VAL A 161 17.05 13.12 -16.97
CA VAL A 161 17.54 12.25 -18.06
C VAL A 161 18.73 12.89 -18.78
N LYS A 162 18.71 14.20 -19.05
CA LYS A 162 19.87 14.94 -19.60
C LYS A 162 21.10 14.86 -18.70
N GLN A 163 20.89 14.75 -17.38
CA GLN A 163 21.94 14.59 -16.36
C GLN A 163 22.39 13.13 -16.17
N GLY A 164 21.88 12.20 -16.99
CA GLY A 164 22.28 10.79 -16.98
C GLY A 164 21.40 9.85 -16.17
N LYS A 165 20.28 10.33 -15.57
CA LYS A 165 19.28 9.46 -14.93
C LYS A 165 18.48 8.70 -16.00
N LYS A 166 17.92 7.56 -15.62
CA LYS A 166 16.99 6.80 -16.46
C LYS A 166 15.55 7.25 -16.15
N TYR A 167 14.63 7.07 -17.09
CA TYR A 167 13.20 7.27 -16.81
C TYR A 167 12.71 6.44 -15.61
N ALA A 168 13.23 5.22 -15.46
CA ALA A 168 12.90 4.33 -14.33
C ALA A 168 13.38 4.84 -12.96
N ASP A 169 14.25 5.84 -12.91
CA ASP A 169 14.72 6.43 -11.65
C ASP A 169 13.76 7.51 -11.11
N HIS A 170 12.64 7.75 -11.81
CA HIS A 170 11.65 8.75 -11.45
C HIS A 170 10.34 8.07 -11.06
N VAL A 171 9.72 8.57 -10.00
CA VAL A 171 8.38 8.14 -9.56
C VAL A 171 7.50 9.36 -9.31
N ILE A 172 6.24 9.28 -9.69
CA ILE A 172 5.22 10.29 -9.44
C ILE A 172 4.18 9.67 -8.52
N LEU A 173 4.01 10.24 -7.33
CA LEU A 173 3.02 9.80 -6.36
C LEU A 173 1.87 10.80 -6.31
N TYR A 174 0.65 10.31 -6.27
CA TYR A 174 -0.56 11.14 -6.18
C TYR A 174 -1.58 10.52 -5.21
N ARG A 175 -2.45 11.35 -4.66
CA ARG A 175 -3.40 10.93 -3.62
C ARG A 175 -4.56 10.11 -4.17
N ASN A 176 -5.06 10.44 -5.36
CA ASN A 176 -6.19 9.74 -5.98
C ASN A 176 -5.99 9.56 -7.48
N ASN A 177 -6.64 8.54 -8.03
CA ASN A 177 -6.48 8.14 -9.44
C ASN A 177 -6.92 9.20 -10.45
N ALA A 178 -7.74 10.18 -10.07
CA ALA A 178 -8.18 11.23 -10.98
C ALA A 178 -7.01 12.15 -11.40
N GLN A 179 -6.04 12.35 -10.49
CA GLN A 179 -4.86 13.18 -10.72
C GLN A 179 -3.92 12.62 -11.79
N SER A 180 -3.92 11.29 -12.01
CA SER A 180 -3.03 10.67 -12.99
C SER A 180 -3.29 11.12 -14.42
N ARG A 181 -4.54 11.46 -14.78
CA ARG A 181 -4.95 11.71 -16.16
C ARG A 181 -4.17 12.84 -16.83
N THR A 182 -4.04 13.97 -16.15
CA THR A 182 -3.33 15.15 -16.68
C THR A 182 -1.84 14.84 -16.84
N VAL A 183 -1.26 14.16 -15.87
CA VAL A 183 0.14 13.73 -15.90
C VAL A 183 0.37 12.72 -17.03
N GLU A 184 -0.45 11.68 -17.16
CA GLU A 184 -0.37 10.68 -18.23
C GLU A 184 -0.43 11.33 -19.61
N THR A 185 -1.39 12.25 -19.80
CA THR A 185 -1.56 12.95 -21.07
C THR A 185 -0.32 13.78 -21.43
N THR A 186 0.28 14.45 -20.45
CA THR A 186 1.44 15.31 -20.65
C THR A 186 2.69 14.48 -20.92
N LEU A 187 2.91 13.38 -20.19
CA LEU A 187 4.02 12.45 -20.41
C LEU A 187 3.93 11.82 -21.81
N ALA A 188 2.73 11.37 -22.21
CA ALA A 188 2.50 10.77 -23.54
C ALA A 188 2.79 11.77 -24.66
N LYS A 189 2.31 13.03 -24.56
CA LYS A 189 2.58 14.10 -25.53
C LYS A 189 4.08 14.42 -25.64
N SER A 190 4.82 14.27 -24.56
CA SER A 190 6.26 14.51 -24.49
C SER A 190 7.11 13.29 -24.86
N GLY A 191 6.49 12.17 -25.25
CA GLY A 191 7.17 10.94 -25.63
C GLY A 191 7.89 10.23 -24.48
N ILE A 192 7.50 10.52 -23.22
CA ILE A 192 8.10 9.90 -22.04
C ILE A 192 7.40 8.57 -21.74
N PRO A 193 8.13 7.44 -21.73
CA PRO A 193 7.54 6.15 -21.36
C PRO A 193 7.19 6.14 -19.86
N TYR A 194 6.00 5.64 -19.53
CA TYR A 194 5.54 5.52 -18.14
C TYR A 194 4.77 4.23 -17.90
N LYS A 195 4.67 3.83 -16.63
CA LYS A 195 3.85 2.70 -16.16
C LYS A 195 3.03 3.15 -14.96
N ILE A 196 1.74 2.83 -14.96
CA ILE A 196 0.87 3.01 -13.80
C ILE A 196 0.96 1.76 -12.92
N ILE A 197 1.19 1.98 -11.63
CA ILE A 197 1.26 0.90 -10.64
C ILE A 197 0.04 1.02 -9.73
N GLY A 198 -0.66 -0.08 -9.50
CA GLY A 198 -1.85 -0.12 -8.64
C GLY A 198 -3.10 0.51 -9.23
N GLY A 199 -3.09 0.85 -10.52
CA GLY A 199 -4.23 1.41 -11.25
C GLY A 199 -4.34 0.86 -12.66
N VAL A 200 -5.47 1.14 -13.29
CA VAL A 200 -5.72 0.83 -14.70
C VAL A 200 -5.64 2.15 -15.46
N ARG A 201 -4.99 2.16 -16.62
CA ARG A 201 -4.94 3.34 -17.50
C ARG A 201 -6.36 3.86 -17.74
N PHE A 202 -6.51 5.18 -17.85
CA PHE A 202 -7.84 5.80 -17.95
C PHE A 202 -8.75 5.14 -18.99
N TYR A 203 -8.24 4.92 -20.20
CA TYR A 203 -9.00 4.31 -21.30
C TYR A 203 -9.18 2.77 -21.16
N GLU A 204 -8.48 2.14 -20.23
CA GLU A 204 -8.60 0.70 -19.93
C GLU A 204 -9.60 0.43 -18.81
N ARG A 205 -10.08 1.46 -18.11
CA ARG A 205 -11.11 1.33 -17.06
C ARG A 205 -12.40 0.80 -17.67
N LYS A 206 -13.05 -0.12 -16.96
CA LYS A 206 -14.27 -0.78 -17.42
C LYS A 206 -15.34 0.23 -17.83
N GLU A 207 -15.59 1.23 -16.99
CA GLU A 207 -16.61 2.27 -17.22
C GLU A 207 -16.34 3.07 -18.50
N ILE A 208 -15.07 3.35 -18.79
CA ILE A 208 -14.65 4.06 -19.99
C ILE A 208 -14.80 3.18 -21.23
N LYS A 209 -14.37 1.90 -21.14
CA LYS A 209 -14.56 0.94 -22.23
C LYS A 209 -16.03 0.72 -22.57
N ASP A 210 -16.88 0.61 -21.54
CA ASP A 210 -18.32 0.46 -21.73
C ASP A 210 -18.90 1.68 -22.47
N ILE A 211 -18.54 2.90 -22.05
CA ILE A 211 -18.99 4.13 -22.73
C ILE A 211 -18.47 4.18 -24.19
N ILE A 212 -17.19 3.85 -24.41
CA ILE A 212 -16.63 3.82 -25.76
C ILE A 212 -17.35 2.79 -26.62
N ALA A 213 -17.64 1.60 -26.09
CA ALA A 213 -18.39 0.57 -26.81
C ALA A 213 -19.78 1.06 -27.22
N TYR A 214 -20.52 1.74 -26.33
CA TYR A 214 -21.80 2.37 -26.71
C TYR A 214 -21.65 3.44 -27.79
N LEU A 215 -20.60 4.26 -27.73
CA LEU A 215 -20.34 5.26 -28.76
C LEU A 215 -19.99 4.62 -30.12
N CYS A 216 -19.23 3.51 -30.10
CA CYS A 216 -18.94 2.75 -31.31
C CYS A 216 -20.21 2.19 -31.95
N VAL A 217 -21.10 1.58 -31.17
CA VAL A 217 -22.39 1.08 -31.67
C VAL A 217 -23.26 2.20 -32.25
N LEU A 218 -23.26 3.39 -31.61
CA LEU A 218 -23.99 4.57 -32.15
C LEU A 218 -23.40 5.08 -33.47
N ASN A 219 -22.10 4.96 -33.65
CA ASN A 219 -21.41 5.38 -34.88
C ASN A 219 -21.50 4.33 -35.98
N ASN A 220 -21.53 3.04 -35.64
CA ASN A 220 -21.64 1.92 -36.57
C ASN A 220 -22.46 0.79 -35.93
N ASN A 221 -23.70 0.60 -36.39
CA ASN A 221 -24.60 -0.45 -35.88
C ASN A 221 -24.17 -1.88 -36.22
N TYR A 222 -23.09 -2.05 -36.97
CA TYR A 222 -22.59 -3.37 -37.43
C TYR A 222 -21.25 -3.74 -36.78
N ASP A 223 -20.78 -2.97 -35.78
CA ASP A 223 -19.55 -3.23 -35.03
C ASP A 223 -19.83 -3.98 -33.72
#